data_46565794fd64b90ab37cd64671d97234
#
_entry.id   46565794fd64b90ab37cd64671d97234
#
_cell.length_a   1.000
_cell.length_b   1.000
_cell.length_c   1.000
_cell.angle_alpha   90.00
_cell.angle_beta   90.00
_cell.angle_gamma   90.00
#
_symmetry.space_group_name_H-M   'P 1'
#
loop_
_entity.id
_entity.type
_entity.pdbx_description
1 polymer ?
#
loop_
_entity_poly.entity_id
_entity_poly.type
_entity_poly.pdbx_seq_one_letter_code
_entity_poly.pdbx_strand_id
1 'polypeptide(L)'
;MQPFATLTNRGKLQRLRQMAQHGLSHYELKDPQLTYHGFDTNLLYRVTTSQGECFMLRLAYPGWRNLTDLQSEALWVNALSRDTDIPVPEIVPTRTGALVLDMAVPDVPDRWYMTLMKWLPGRLLGHYLTEENLSKMGRLFAQLHIHGAAWQPPDGFTQRRFEGWLSRSETDLISGQTAAQGQRKAALSPTQLSWIERMIEKVEAAYKALDRADLRVIHCDLWHDNIKLQRGVLYPFDFEDTVWGYRAHDIAMATLDLLETVGEGRYPALLTAFQRGYEDTLSWPEARIEPFQIGRMLWMINWVANDEPEHLTNMIERYIPVFTSFDRTGVVILPESDQREGV
;
A
#
# COMPACT_ATOMS: atom_id res chain seq x y z
N MET A 1 4.48 37.70 0.83
CA MET A 1 3.54 36.66 0.34
C MET A 1 2.83 36.05 1.56
N GLN A 2 1.56 35.67 1.48
CA GLN A 2 0.82 35.09 2.63
C GLN A 2 1.44 33.74 3.03
N PRO A 3 1.67 33.45 4.33
CA PRO A 3 2.26 32.17 4.76
C PRO A 3 1.41 30.97 4.32
N PHE A 4 2.05 29.84 3.96
CA PHE A 4 1.36 28.64 3.47
C PHE A 4 0.31 28.12 4.45
N ALA A 5 0.62 28.08 5.75
CA ALA A 5 -0.26 27.59 6.80
C ALA A 5 -1.59 28.37 6.89
N THR A 6 -1.60 29.66 6.51
CA THR A 6 -2.78 30.55 6.58
C THR A 6 -3.61 30.58 5.28
N LEU A 7 -3.16 29.87 4.24
CA LEU A 7 -3.87 29.77 2.97
C LEU A 7 -5.10 28.88 3.09
N THR A 8 -6.12 29.18 2.29
CA THR A 8 -7.23 28.24 2.03
C THR A 8 -6.70 26.99 1.32
N ASN A 9 -7.44 25.88 1.37
CA ASN A 9 -7.07 24.64 0.66
C ASN A 9 -6.82 24.90 -0.83
N ARG A 10 -7.64 25.73 -1.48
CA ARG A 10 -7.42 26.16 -2.88
C ARG A 10 -6.08 26.88 -3.05
N GLY A 11 -5.74 27.77 -2.12
CA GLY A 11 -4.46 28.50 -2.15
C GLY A 11 -3.26 27.58 -1.96
N LYS A 12 -3.36 26.60 -1.05
CA LYS A 12 -2.34 25.56 -0.84
C LYS A 12 -2.13 24.73 -2.11
N LEU A 13 -3.22 24.20 -2.69
CA LEU A 13 -3.17 23.44 -3.93
C LEU A 13 -2.57 24.25 -5.11
N GLN A 14 -2.85 25.55 -5.19
CA GLN A 14 -2.27 26.40 -6.22
C GLN A 14 -0.74 26.52 -6.07
N ARG A 15 -0.22 26.67 -4.85
CA ARG A 15 1.24 26.69 -4.61
C ARG A 15 1.89 25.33 -4.87
N LEU A 16 1.27 24.26 -4.45
CA LEU A 16 1.75 22.90 -4.75
C LEU A 16 1.75 22.63 -6.25
N ARG A 17 0.76 23.14 -7.00
CA ARG A 17 0.77 23.09 -8.47
C ARG A 17 1.94 23.85 -9.06
N GLN A 18 2.26 25.06 -8.55
CA GLN A 18 3.42 25.82 -9.01
C GLN A 18 4.74 25.09 -8.72
N MET A 19 4.83 24.44 -7.53
CA MET A 19 5.96 23.59 -7.19
C MET A 19 6.08 22.41 -8.15
N ALA A 20 4.98 21.70 -8.46
CA ALA A 20 4.96 20.62 -9.43
C ALA A 20 5.41 21.10 -10.83
N GLN A 21 4.93 22.27 -11.29
CA GLN A 21 5.36 22.87 -12.55
C GLN A 21 6.86 23.19 -12.57
N HIS A 22 7.38 23.72 -11.46
CA HIS A 22 8.82 23.93 -11.31
C HIS A 22 9.60 22.61 -11.36
N GLY A 23 9.12 21.59 -10.65
CA GLY A 23 9.73 20.24 -10.65
C GLY A 23 9.80 19.62 -12.05
N LEU A 24 8.79 19.83 -12.90
CA LEU A 24 8.79 19.32 -14.27
C LEU A 24 9.91 19.88 -15.13
N SER A 25 10.48 21.06 -14.80
CA SER A 25 11.64 21.61 -15.51
C SER A 25 12.90 20.75 -15.37
N HIS A 26 12.96 19.85 -14.40
CA HIS A 26 14.06 18.90 -14.20
C HIS A 26 13.96 17.66 -15.11
N TYR A 27 12.87 17.48 -15.83
CA TYR A 27 12.65 16.33 -16.72
C TYR A 27 12.77 16.73 -18.19
N GLU A 28 13.03 15.78 -19.05
CA GLU A 28 13.08 15.98 -20.50
C GLU A 28 11.67 15.77 -21.10
N LEU A 29 10.82 16.78 -20.93
CA LEU A 29 9.45 16.77 -21.41
C LEU A 29 9.19 17.96 -22.35
N LYS A 30 8.37 17.76 -23.38
CA LYS A 30 8.01 18.81 -24.32
C LYS A 30 6.65 19.42 -23.96
N ASP A 31 6.65 20.67 -23.54
CA ASP A 31 5.48 21.48 -23.19
C ASP A 31 4.49 20.73 -22.23
N PRO A 32 4.95 20.30 -21.05
CA PRO A 32 4.12 19.49 -20.16
C PRO A 32 2.96 20.31 -19.58
N GLN A 33 1.75 19.74 -19.62
CA GLN A 33 0.54 20.29 -19.02
C GLN A 33 0.11 19.45 -17.82
N LEU A 34 -0.17 20.10 -16.68
CA LEU A 34 -0.65 19.46 -15.45
C LEU A 34 -2.17 19.50 -15.37
N THR A 35 -2.78 18.36 -15.18
CA THR A 35 -4.20 18.21 -14.79
C THR A 35 -4.27 17.57 -13.43
N TYR A 36 -4.98 18.18 -12.46
CA TYR A 36 -5.21 17.62 -11.13
C TYR A 36 -5.88 16.26 -11.25
N HIS A 37 -5.35 15.26 -10.55
CA HIS A 37 -5.87 13.89 -10.56
C HIS A 37 -6.47 13.49 -9.22
N GLY A 38 -5.84 13.82 -8.10
CA GLY A 38 -6.31 13.51 -6.76
C GLY A 38 -5.35 14.01 -5.67
N PHE A 39 -5.85 14.01 -4.43
CA PHE A 39 -5.06 14.28 -3.24
C PHE A 39 -5.62 13.46 -2.08
N ASP A 40 -4.79 12.54 -1.60
CA ASP A 40 -5.04 11.76 -0.41
C ASP A 40 -3.73 11.74 0.40
N THR A 41 -3.02 10.64 0.52
CA THR A 41 -1.66 10.56 1.07
C THR A 41 -0.62 11.20 0.16
N ASN A 42 -0.92 11.35 -1.12
CA ASN A 42 -0.08 11.98 -2.13
C ASN A 42 -0.90 12.93 -3.00
N LEU A 43 -0.26 14.02 -3.44
CA LEU A 43 -0.88 14.91 -4.43
C LEU A 43 -0.51 14.43 -5.84
N LEU A 44 -1.51 14.10 -6.63
CA LEU A 44 -1.37 13.48 -7.94
C LEU A 44 -1.78 14.42 -9.07
N TYR A 45 -0.95 14.48 -10.11
CA TYR A 45 -1.26 15.18 -11.34
C TYR A 45 -1.06 14.25 -12.54
N ARG A 46 -2.00 14.27 -13.46
CA ARG A 46 -1.77 13.77 -14.81
C ARG A 46 -0.96 14.81 -15.58
N VAL A 47 0.15 14.39 -16.18
CA VAL A 47 0.98 15.20 -17.07
C VAL A 47 0.77 14.76 -18.50
N THR A 48 0.51 15.69 -19.41
CA THR A 48 0.39 15.42 -20.84
C THR A 48 1.34 16.32 -21.61
N THR A 49 2.14 15.75 -22.49
CA THR A 49 3.08 16.53 -23.35
C THR A 49 2.41 16.94 -24.67
N SER A 50 3.01 17.91 -25.36
CA SER A 50 2.56 18.30 -26.72
C SER A 50 2.73 17.17 -27.76
N GLN A 51 3.49 16.13 -27.42
CA GLN A 51 3.67 14.93 -28.27
C GLN A 51 2.63 13.85 -27.95
N GLY A 52 1.71 14.08 -26.99
CA GLY A 52 0.65 13.14 -26.62
C GLY A 52 1.09 12.09 -25.59
N GLU A 53 2.31 12.18 -25.05
CA GLU A 53 2.74 11.31 -23.96
C GLU A 53 1.99 11.65 -22.68
N CYS A 54 1.71 10.63 -21.88
CA CYS A 54 1.04 10.77 -20.59
C CYS A 54 1.88 10.20 -19.46
N PHE A 55 1.87 10.90 -18.32
CA PHE A 55 2.58 10.51 -17.11
C PHE A 55 1.70 10.77 -15.88
N MET A 56 2.02 10.08 -14.79
CA MET A 56 1.55 10.40 -13.45
C MET A 56 2.69 11.11 -12.71
N LEU A 57 2.44 12.32 -12.26
CA LEU A 57 3.33 13.04 -11.34
C LEU A 57 2.75 12.88 -9.93
N ARG A 58 3.57 12.40 -9.00
CA ARG A 58 3.26 12.30 -7.58
C ARG A 58 4.14 13.26 -6.79
N LEU A 59 3.51 14.08 -5.95
CA LEU A 59 4.15 14.80 -4.87
C LEU A 59 3.82 14.09 -3.56
N ALA A 60 4.82 13.46 -2.96
CA ALA A 60 4.67 12.74 -1.70
C ALA A 60 4.45 13.74 -0.55
N TYR A 61 3.40 13.53 0.25
CA TYR A 61 3.09 14.38 1.39
C TYR A 61 4.21 14.27 2.44
N PRO A 62 4.71 15.40 2.97
CA PRO A 62 5.77 15.40 3.97
C PRO A 62 5.41 14.59 5.21
N GLY A 63 6.32 13.72 5.63
CA GLY A 63 6.13 12.85 6.81
C GLY A 63 5.41 11.53 6.52
N TRP A 64 4.79 11.34 5.34
CA TRP A 64 4.17 10.06 4.97
C TRP A 64 5.22 9.00 4.59
N ARG A 65 6.11 9.34 3.66
CA ARG A 65 7.23 8.48 3.24
C ARG A 65 8.53 9.28 3.26
N ASN A 66 9.62 8.64 3.63
CA ASN A 66 10.93 9.25 3.55
C ASN A 66 11.57 9.05 2.16
N LEU A 67 12.67 9.72 1.90
CA LEU A 67 13.38 9.63 0.63
C LEU A 67 13.83 8.21 0.30
N THR A 68 14.32 7.45 1.28
CA THR A 68 14.77 6.06 1.10
C THR A 68 13.62 5.16 0.66
N ASP A 69 12.42 5.33 1.22
CA ASP A 69 11.24 4.55 0.83
C ASP A 69 10.87 4.81 -0.64
N LEU A 70 10.81 6.08 -1.04
CA LEU A 70 10.48 6.48 -2.42
C LEU A 70 11.56 6.06 -3.43
N GLN A 71 12.83 6.11 -3.03
CA GLN A 71 13.92 5.58 -3.85
C GLN A 71 13.83 4.07 -3.99
N SER A 72 13.46 3.36 -2.93
CA SER A 72 13.32 1.90 -2.95
C SER A 72 12.20 1.46 -3.88
N GLU A 73 11.05 2.13 -3.83
CA GLU A 73 9.97 1.97 -4.80
C GLU A 73 10.49 2.13 -6.23
N ALA A 74 11.14 3.27 -6.51
CA ALA A 74 11.61 3.61 -7.85
C ALA A 74 12.64 2.59 -8.38
N LEU A 75 13.54 2.12 -7.52
CA LEU A 75 14.54 1.11 -7.85
C LEU A 75 13.89 -0.22 -8.21
N TRP A 76 12.92 -0.69 -7.40
CA TRP A 76 12.27 -1.97 -7.66
C TRP A 76 11.35 -1.92 -8.88
N VAL A 77 10.55 -0.86 -9.04
CA VAL A 77 9.69 -0.67 -10.23
C VAL A 77 10.51 -0.69 -11.51
N ASN A 78 11.66 0.03 -11.54
CA ASN A 78 12.52 0.04 -12.72
C ASN A 78 13.24 -1.30 -12.94
N ALA A 79 13.54 -2.05 -11.88
CA ALA A 79 14.05 -3.42 -12.00
C ALA A 79 12.97 -4.35 -12.58
N LEU A 80 11.74 -4.30 -12.10
CA LEU A 80 10.61 -5.06 -12.65
C LEU A 80 10.40 -4.78 -14.14
N SER A 81 10.42 -3.50 -14.53
CA SER A 81 10.29 -3.09 -15.93
C SER A 81 11.41 -3.63 -16.83
N ARG A 82 12.61 -3.75 -16.32
CA ARG A 82 13.77 -4.26 -17.06
C ARG A 82 13.81 -5.77 -17.13
N ASP A 83 13.47 -6.45 -16.02
CA ASP A 83 13.76 -7.87 -15.79
C ASP A 83 12.55 -8.77 -16.06
N THR A 84 11.34 -8.19 -16.26
CA THR A 84 10.09 -8.94 -16.42
C THR A 84 9.19 -8.33 -17.50
N ASP A 85 8.16 -9.09 -17.91
CA ASP A 85 7.10 -8.61 -18.80
C ASP A 85 5.93 -7.97 -18.01
N ILE A 86 6.06 -7.74 -16.70
CA ILE A 86 5.03 -7.09 -15.88
C ILE A 86 4.98 -5.61 -16.24
N PRO A 87 3.84 -5.10 -16.73
CA PRO A 87 3.72 -3.70 -17.11
C PRO A 87 3.53 -2.81 -15.86
N VAL A 88 4.62 -2.30 -15.32
CA VAL A 88 4.66 -1.42 -14.13
C VAL A 88 4.73 0.06 -14.50
N PRO A 89 4.43 1.00 -13.58
CA PRO A 89 4.54 2.44 -13.81
C PRO A 89 5.99 2.90 -13.79
N GLU A 90 6.72 2.61 -14.86
CA GLU A 90 8.14 2.92 -15.00
C GLU A 90 8.48 4.35 -14.56
N ILE A 91 9.44 4.50 -13.67
CA ILE A 91 9.86 5.79 -13.14
C ILE A 91 10.74 6.50 -14.17
N VAL A 92 10.36 7.72 -14.50
CA VAL A 92 11.11 8.58 -15.43
C VAL A 92 12.19 9.32 -14.65
N PRO A 93 13.48 9.16 -14.99
CA PRO A 93 14.55 9.88 -14.30
C PRO A 93 14.54 11.38 -14.67
N THR A 94 15.04 12.21 -13.77
CA THR A 94 15.37 13.61 -14.09
C THR A 94 16.51 13.68 -15.11
N ARG A 95 16.80 14.85 -15.66
CA ARG A 95 17.95 15.09 -16.55
C ARG A 95 19.31 14.76 -15.90
N THR A 96 19.36 14.74 -14.57
CA THR A 96 20.57 14.37 -13.82
C THR A 96 20.60 12.90 -13.41
N GLY A 97 19.59 12.12 -13.81
CA GLY A 97 19.46 10.68 -13.51
C GLY A 97 18.80 10.36 -12.17
N ALA A 98 18.34 11.35 -11.39
CA ALA A 98 17.63 11.08 -10.13
C ALA A 98 16.25 10.52 -10.40
N LEU A 99 15.88 9.43 -9.71
CA LEU A 99 14.55 8.81 -9.80
C LEU A 99 13.51 9.53 -8.93
N VAL A 100 13.95 10.12 -7.83
CA VAL A 100 13.14 10.92 -6.92
C VAL A 100 13.75 12.31 -6.85
N LEU A 101 12.96 13.33 -7.15
CA LEU A 101 13.38 14.72 -7.05
C LEU A 101 13.06 15.27 -5.66
N ASP A 102 14.08 15.70 -4.94
CA ASP A 102 13.94 16.37 -3.65
C ASP A 102 13.68 17.87 -3.89
N MET A 103 12.54 18.35 -3.39
CA MET A 103 12.07 19.69 -3.66
C MET A 103 11.92 20.51 -2.38
N ALA A 104 12.57 21.67 -2.38
CA ALA A 104 12.33 22.72 -1.43
C ALA A 104 12.07 24.00 -2.22
N VAL A 105 10.90 24.59 -2.11
CA VAL A 105 10.56 25.84 -2.77
C VAL A 105 10.20 26.90 -1.73
N PRO A 106 10.56 28.17 -1.98
CA PRO A 106 10.15 29.27 -1.11
C PRO A 106 8.64 29.25 -0.87
N ASP A 107 8.22 29.54 0.36
CA ASP A 107 6.82 29.67 0.75
C ASP A 107 5.97 28.37 0.79
N VAL A 108 6.56 27.21 0.56
CA VAL A 108 5.96 25.90 0.89
C VAL A 108 6.79 25.27 2.00
N PRO A 109 6.20 24.98 3.16
CA PRO A 109 6.92 24.37 4.27
C PRO A 109 7.32 22.94 3.92
N ASP A 110 8.30 22.44 4.65
CA ASP A 110 8.81 21.07 4.56
C ASP A 110 9.50 20.74 3.22
N ARG A 111 10.10 19.58 3.18
CA ARG A 111 10.67 18.99 1.95
C ARG A 111 9.63 18.09 1.32
N TRP A 112 9.42 18.26 0.04
CA TRP A 112 8.54 17.46 -0.78
C TRP A 112 9.36 16.59 -1.72
N TYR A 113 8.91 15.39 -1.96
CA TYR A 113 9.53 14.50 -2.92
C TYR A 113 8.62 14.33 -4.13
N MET A 114 9.19 14.41 -5.31
CA MET A 114 8.46 14.27 -6.55
C MET A 114 8.97 13.08 -7.35
N THR A 115 8.04 12.26 -7.82
CA THR A 115 8.29 11.19 -8.79
C THR A 115 7.44 11.42 -10.03
N LEU A 116 8.00 11.10 -11.20
CA LEU A 116 7.30 11.08 -12.46
C LEU A 116 7.29 9.65 -12.99
N MET A 117 6.12 9.14 -13.32
CA MET A 117 5.90 7.75 -13.73
C MET A 117 5.20 7.71 -15.07
N LYS A 118 5.47 6.71 -15.91
CA LYS A 118 4.68 6.47 -17.11
C LYS A 118 3.22 6.16 -16.74
N TRP A 119 2.29 6.73 -17.48
CA TRP A 119 0.86 6.52 -17.26
C TRP A 119 0.47 5.08 -17.59
N LEU A 120 -0.20 4.40 -16.66
CA LEU A 120 -0.75 3.07 -16.89
C LEU A 120 -2.19 3.17 -17.41
N PRO A 121 -2.50 2.47 -18.51
CA PRO A 121 -3.84 2.42 -19.07
C PRO A 121 -4.75 1.46 -18.30
N GLY A 122 -6.05 1.48 -18.62
CA GLY A 122 -7.04 0.54 -18.09
C GLY A 122 -7.90 1.09 -16.98
N ARG A 123 -8.75 0.23 -16.42
CA ARG A 123 -9.66 0.50 -15.31
C ARG A 123 -9.29 -0.36 -14.11
N LEU A 124 -9.67 0.07 -12.91
CA LEU A 124 -9.39 -0.68 -11.68
C LEU A 124 -9.97 -2.09 -11.75
N LEU A 125 -9.18 -3.07 -11.30
CA LEU A 125 -9.55 -4.49 -11.30
C LEU A 125 -10.77 -4.75 -10.40
N GLY A 126 -10.97 -3.95 -9.35
CA GLY A 126 -12.11 -4.05 -8.44
C GLY A 126 -13.48 -4.03 -9.13
N HIS A 127 -13.59 -3.36 -10.29
CA HIS A 127 -14.82 -3.40 -11.11
C HIS A 127 -15.00 -4.71 -11.90
N TYR A 128 -14.01 -5.61 -11.91
CA TYR A 128 -13.96 -6.80 -12.76
C TYR A 128 -13.50 -8.04 -12.00
N LEU A 129 -13.95 -8.21 -10.75
CA LEU A 129 -13.61 -9.35 -9.89
C LEU A 129 -14.33 -10.62 -10.37
N THR A 130 -13.67 -11.37 -11.24
CA THR A 130 -14.08 -12.69 -11.77
C THR A 130 -13.01 -13.72 -11.43
N GLU A 131 -13.35 -15.02 -11.43
CA GLU A 131 -12.39 -16.09 -11.21
C GLU A 131 -11.22 -16.03 -12.20
N GLU A 132 -11.48 -15.71 -13.47
CA GLU A 132 -10.43 -15.56 -14.49
C GLU A 132 -9.44 -14.43 -14.10
N ASN A 133 -9.95 -13.29 -13.70
CA ASN A 133 -9.11 -12.13 -13.35
C ASN A 133 -8.37 -12.35 -12.03
N LEU A 134 -8.99 -13.03 -11.05
CA LEU A 134 -8.32 -13.41 -9.80
C LEU A 134 -7.22 -14.45 -10.05
N SER A 135 -7.42 -15.40 -10.96
CA SER A 135 -6.34 -16.31 -11.37
C SER A 135 -5.16 -15.55 -12.00
N LYS A 136 -5.43 -14.54 -12.85
CA LYS A 136 -4.37 -13.65 -13.38
C LYS A 136 -3.68 -12.85 -12.27
N MET A 137 -4.44 -12.37 -11.28
CA MET A 137 -3.89 -11.66 -10.12
C MET A 137 -2.97 -12.57 -9.28
N GLY A 138 -3.38 -13.81 -9.03
CA GLY A 138 -2.52 -14.80 -8.36
C GLY A 138 -1.21 -15.04 -9.10
N ARG A 139 -1.26 -15.19 -10.43
CA ARG A 139 -0.05 -15.33 -11.26
C ARG A 139 0.84 -14.08 -11.20
N LEU A 140 0.26 -12.87 -11.19
CA LEU A 140 1.00 -11.63 -11.01
C LEU A 140 1.74 -11.60 -9.67
N PHE A 141 1.07 -11.99 -8.58
CA PHE A 141 1.72 -12.08 -7.26
C PHE A 141 2.89 -13.07 -7.27
N ALA A 142 2.71 -14.25 -7.86
CA ALA A 142 3.79 -15.24 -7.97
C ALA A 142 5.00 -14.68 -8.74
N GLN A 143 4.78 -13.97 -9.84
CA GLN A 143 5.84 -13.34 -10.63
C GLN A 143 6.58 -12.25 -9.83
N LEU A 144 5.85 -11.37 -9.12
CA LEU A 144 6.44 -10.36 -8.24
C LEU A 144 7.29 -11.00 -7.13
N HIS A 145 6.76 -12.07 -6.51
CA HIS A 145 7.46 -12.79 -5.45
C HIS A 145 8.70 -13.53 -5.93
N ILE A 146 8.69 -14.08 -7.15
CA ILE A 146 9.88 -14.69 -7.77
C ILE A 146 10.93 -13.63 -8.03
N HIS A 147 10.53 -12.49 -8.63
CA HIS A 147 11.46 -11.40 -8.88
C HIS A 147 12.02 -10.85 -7.56
N GLY A 148 11.17 -10.57 -6.58
CA GLY A 148 11.58 -10.03 -5.28
C GLY A 148 12.52 -10.95 -4.48
N ALA A 149 12.47 -12.28 -4.71
CA ALA A 149 13.39 -13.23 -4.12
C ALA A 149 14.77 -13.27 -4.83
N ALA A 150 14.77 -13.09 -6.16
CA ALA A 150 15.98 -13.20 -6.98
C ALA A 150 16.73 -11.87 -7.13
N TRP A 151 16.00 -10.76 -7.03
CA TRP A 151 16.57 -9.44 -7.24
C TRP A 151 17.55 -9.04 -6.15
N GLN A 152 18.67 -8.48 -6.56
CA GLN A 152 19.70 -7.94 -5.67
C GLN A 152 19.56 -6.42 -5.64
N PRO A 153 18.95 -5.83 -4.61
CA PRO A 153 18.81 -4.39 -4.52
C PRO A 153 20.17 -3.68 -4.47
N PRO A 154 20.32 -2.55 -5.17
CA PRO A 154 21.53 -1.75 -5.07
C PRO A 154 21.63 -1.05 -3.71
N ASP A 155 22.79 -0.44 -3.43
CA ASP A 155 22.99 0.40 -2.27
C ASP A 155 21.94 1.51 -2.21
N GLY A 156 21.47 1.80 -1.00
CA GLY A 156 20.42 2.80 -0.77
C GLY A 156 18.99 2.26 -0.78
N PHE A 157 18.80 0.97 -1.11
CA PHE A 157 17.50 0.31 -0.92
C PHE A 157 17.19 0.16 0.58
N THR A 158 15.92 0.22 0.94
CA THR A 158 15.47 0.13 2.33
C THR A 158 15.92 -1.17 3.00
N GLN A 159 16.37 -1.06 4.25
CA GLN A 159 16.67 -2.20 5.11
C GLN A 159 15.46 -2.59 5.97
N ARG A 160 14.36 -1.86 5.84
CA ARG A 160 13.14 -2.10 6.61
C ARG A 160 12.53 -3.45 6.25
N ARG A 161 12.06 -4.16 7.29
CA ARG A 161 11.46 -5.49 7.17
C ARG A 161 10.09 -5.50 7.81
N PHE A 162 9.13 -6.11 7.15
CA PHE A 162 7.82 -6.36 7.71
C PHE A 162 7.86 -7.73 8.43
N GLU A 163 8.21 -7.70 9.70
CA GLU A 163 8.39 -8.88 10.56
C GLU A 163 7.51 -8.82 11.84
N GLY A 164 6.47 -8.01 11.85
CA GLY A 164 5.52 -7.84 12.95
C GLY A 164 4.27 -7.10 12.50
N TRP A 165 3.31 -6.88 13.38
CA TRP A 165 2.08 -6.16 13.06
C TRP A 165 2.30 -4.64 12.85
N LEU A 166 3.38 -4.08 13.40
CA LEU A 166 3.91 -2.75 13.09
C LEU A 166 5.34 -2.90 12.55
N SER A 167 5.64 -2.27 11.43
CA SER A 167 6.93 -2.48 10.77
C SER A 167 7.54 -1.24 10.12
N ARG A 168 6.86 -0.09 10.17
CA ARG A 168 7.28 1.16 9.54
C ARG A 168 7.67 2.24 10.54
N SER A 169 8.08 1.86 11.74
CA SER A 169 8.35 2.79 12.86
C SER A 169 7.10 3.54 13.34
N GLU A 170 5.92 2.99 13.06
CA GLU A 170 4.68 3.49 13.63
C GLU A 170 4.75 3.42 15.15
N THR A 171 4.18 4.43 15.81
CA THR A 171 3.98 4.38 17.26
C THR A 171 2.84 3.41 17.56
N ASP A 172 3.10 2.45 18.43
CA ASP A 172 2.05 1.60 18.98
C ASP A 172 1.11 2.42 19.88
N LEU A 173 -0.13 2.59 19.44
CA LEU A 173 -1.14 3.38 20.12
C LEU A 173 -2.22 2.54 20.81
N ILE A 174 -2.22 1.21 20.59
CA ILE A 174 -3.31 0.32 21.02
C ILE A 174 -2.89 -0.81 21.96
N SER A 175 -1.62 -1.24 21.99
CA SER A 175 -1.20 -2.39 22.81
C SER A 175 -0.97 -2.08 24.29
N GLY A 176 -0.97 -0.85 24.66
CA GLY A 176 -0.87 -0.48 26.08
C GLY A 176 0.55 -0.42 26.67
N GLN A 177 1.62 -0.55 25.86
CA GLN A 177 3.00 -0.63 26.38
C GLN A 177 3.79 0.69 26.42
N THR A 178 3.30 1.80 25.87
CA THR A 178 4.02 3.09 25.82
C THR A 178 3.31 4.25 26.52
N ALA A 179 4.07 5.28 26.97
CA ALA A 179 3.55 6.43 27.73
C ALA A 179 2.60 7.35 26.90
N ALA A 180 2.74 7.41 25.58
CA ALA A 180 1.81 8.13 24.68
C ALA A 180 0.40 7.51 24.70
N GLN A 181 0.27 6.29 25.15
CA GLN A 181 -0.95 5.51 25.26
C GLN A 181 -1.81 5.89 26.48
N GLY A 182 -1.24 6.57 27.47
CA GLY A 182 -1.99 6.93 28.69
C GLY A 182 -3.25 7.73 28.43
N GLN A 183 -3.28 8.56 27.39
CA GLN A 183 -4.48 9.35 27.00
C GLN A 183 -5.46 8.56 26.14
N ARG A 184 -4.99 7.64 25.27
CA ARG A 184 -5.84 6.87 24.34
C ARG A 184 -6.27 5.52 24.94
N LYS A 185 -5.47 4.93 25.83
CA LYS A 185 -5.84 3.78 26.64
C LYS A 185 -7.08 4.05 27.51
N ALA A 186 -7.33 5.30 27.91
CA ALA A 186 -8.54 5.70 28.62
C ALA A 186 -9.82 5.58 27.75
N ALA A 187 -9.71 5.49 26.42
CA ALA A 187 -10.83 5.34 25.51
C ALA A 187 -11.24 3.87 25.26
N LEU A 188 -10.35 2.90 25.58
CA LEU A 188 -10.61 1.48 25.37
C LEU A 188 -11.05 0.79 26.65
N SER A 189 -12.11 -0.01 26.58
CA SER A 189 -12.52 -0.86 27.70
C SER A 189 -11.48 -1.97 27.96
N PRO A 190 -11.40 -2.51 29.20
CA PRO A 190 -10.52 -3.63 29.51
C PRO A 190 -10.74 -4.84 28.59
N THR A 191 -11.98 -5.09 28.17
CA THR A 191 -12.33 -6.18 27.23
C THR A 191 -11.74 -5.93 25.84
N GLN A 192 -11.85 -4.72 25.31
CA GLN A 192 -11.28 -4.34 24.01
C GLN A 192 -9.75 -4.46 24.01
N LEU A 193 -9.08 -3.97 25.08
CA LEU A 193 -7.63 -4.11 25.26
C LEU A 193 -7.21 -5.59 25.30
N SER A 194 -7.91 -6.42 26.05
CA SER A 194 -7.60 -7.86 26.15
C SER A 194 -7.69 -8.54 24.79
N TRP A 195 -8.68 -8.21 23.94
CA TRP A 195 -8.77 -8.73 22.58
C TRP A 195 -7.61 -8.26 21.69
N ILE A 196 -7.27 -6.97 21.74
CA ILE A 196 -6.16 -6.41 20.95
C ILE A 196 -4.84 -7.09 21.33
N GLU A 197 -4.51 -7.14 22.63
CA GLU A 197 -3.28 -7.76 23.13
C GLU A 197 -3.18 -9.24 22.71
N ARG A 198 -4.27 -9.99 22.86
CA ARG A 198 -4.33 -11.39 22.44
C ARG A 198 -4.15 -11.59 20.93
N MET A 199 -4.70 -10.70 20.11
CA MET A 199 -4.51 -10.78 18.65
C MET A 199 -3.09 -10.39 18.26
N ILE A 200 -2.49 -9.38 18.90
CA ILE A 200 -1.07 -9.01 18.72
C ILE A 200 -0.17 -10.21 19.02
N GLU A 201 -0.36 -10.90 20.16
CA GLU A 201 0.43 -12.08 20.51
C GLU A 201 0.38 -13.17 19.44
N LYS A 202 -0.81 -13.44 18.88
CA LYS A 202 -1.00 -14.44 17.81
C LYS A 202 -0.31 -14.03 16.50
N VAL A 203 -0.43 -12.77 16.13
CA VAL A 203 0.20 -12.22 14.92
C VAL A 203 1.73 -12.25 15.06
N GLU A 204 2.27 -11.79 16.19
CA GLU A 204 3.71 -11.84 16.45
C GLU A 204 4.26 -13.29 16.47
N ALA A 205 3.50 -14.23 17.03
CA ALA A 205 3.87 -15.64 16.97
C ALA A 205 3.89 -16.17 15.54
N ALA A 206 2.94 -15.76 14.68
CA ALA A 206 2.90 -16.14 13.28
C ALA A 206 4.11 -15.59 12.51
N TYR A 207 4.50 -14.32 12.72
CA TYR A 207 5.70 -13.74 12.10
C TYR A 207 6.98 -14.48 12.55
N LYS A 208 7.08 -14.80 13.83
CA LYS A 208 8.25 -15.54 14.38
C LYS A 208 8.38 -16.96 13.83
N ALA A 209 7.26 -17.56 13.40
CA ALA A 209 7.23 -18.91 12.83
C ALA A 209 7.58 -18.92 11.32
N LEU A 210 7.66 -17.77 10.65
CA LEU A 210 7.98 -17.72 9.23
C LEU A 210 9.43 -18.12 8.97
N ASP A 211 9.62 -18.90 7.89
CA ASP A 211 10.96 -19.22 7.42
C ASP A 211 11.63 -17.96 6.83
N ARG A 212 12.79 -17.61 7.37
CA ARG A 212 13.59 -16.48 6.86
C ARG A 212 14.03 -16.65 5.41
N ALA A 213 14.09 -17.88 4.88
CA ALA A 213 14.34 -18.14 3.47
C ALA A 213 13.21 -17.61 2.56
N ASP A 214 12.01 -17.37 3.12
CA ASP A 214 10.89 -16.76 2.39
C ASP A 214 10.93 -15.22 2.36
N LEU A 215 11.86 -14.57 3.08
CA LEU A 215 12.01 -13.13 3.11
C LEU A 215 12.48 -12.61 1.73
N ARG A 216 11.73 -11.68 1.17
CA ARG A 216 11.95 -11.08 -0.16
C ARG A 216 11.43 -9.67 -0.25
N VAL A 217 11.71 -8.99 -1.33
CA VAL A 217 11.05 -7.72 -1.62
C VAL A 217 9.60 -8.00 -2.05
N ILE A 218 8.65 -7.32 -1.43
CA ILE A 218 7.22 -7.44 -1.68
C ILE A 218 6.60 -6.07 -1.94
N HIS A 219 5.41 -6.04 -2.53
CA HIS A 219 4.64 -4.83 -2.76
C HIS A 219 4.04 -4.28 -1.45
N CYS A 220 3.57 -5.15 -0.59
CA CYS A 220 3.01 -4.87 0.74
C CYS A 220 1.63 -4.19 0.77
N ASP A 221 1.09 -3.72 -0.36
CA ASP A 221 -0.25 -3.12 -0.47
C ASP A 221 -0.89 -3.37 -1.86
N LEU A 222 -0.65 -4.54 -2.46
CA LEU A 222 -1.19 -4.88 -3.78
C LEU A 222 -2.58 -5.53 -3.67
N TRP A 223 -3.60 -4.72 -3.49
CA TRP A 223 -4.99 -5.17 -3.57
C TRP A 223 -5.59 -4.86 -4.95
N HIS A 224 -6.84 -5.28 -5.20
CA HIS A 224 -7.44 -5.22 -6.53
C HIS A 224 -7.59 -3.79 -7.08
N ASP A 225 -7.68 -2.75 -6.23
CA ASP A 225 -7.75 -1.36 -6.70
C ASP A 225 -6.37 -0.69 -6.86
N ASN A 226 -5.28 -1.40 -6.51
CA ASN A 226 -3.92 -1.06 -6.91
C ASN A 226 -3.48 -1.85 -8.17
N ILE A 227 -4.45 -2.39 -8.92
CA ILE A 227 -4.23 -3.06 -10.20
C ILE A 227 -5.20 -2.51 -11.23
N LYS A 228 -4.71 -2.13 -12.41
CA LYS A 228 -5.57 -1.84 -13.56
C LYS A 228 -5.66 -3.04 -14.48
N LEU A 229 -6.80 -3.18 -15.13
CA LEU A 229 -7.06 -4.19 -16.16
C LEU A 229 -7.29 -3.51 -17.51
N GLN A 230 -6.53 -3.91 -18.53
CA GLN A 230 -6.76 -3.52 -19.91
C GLN A 230 -6.52 -4.68 -20.87
N ARG A 231 -7.52 -5.02 -21.66
CA ARG A 231 -7.43 -6.10 -22.70
C ARG A 231 -6.89 -7.42 -22.12
N GLY A 232 -7.29 -7.76 -20.90
CA GLY A 232 -6.88 -8.98 -20.21
C GLY A 232 -5.49 -8.94 -19.56
N VAL A 233 -4.76 -7.83 -19.64
CA VAL A 233 -3.46 -7.61 -19.00
C VAL A 233 -3.66 -6.82 -17.71
N LEU A 234 -2.95 -7.23 -16.64
CA LEU A 234 -2.94 -6.56 -15.34
C LEU A 234 -1.74 -5.62 -15.23
N TYR A 235 -1.99 -4.43 -14.72
CA TYR A 235 -1.03 -3.34 -14.52
C TYR A 235 -0.98 -2.97 -13.03
N PRO A 236 -0.08 -3.55 -12.23
CA PRO A 236 0.09 -3.18 -10.82
C PRO A 236 0.67 -1.77 -10.70
N PHE A 237 0.24 -1.05 -9.68
CA PHE A 237 0.74 0.29 -9.37
C PHE A 237 0.71 0.55 -7.86
N ASP A 238 1.20 1.72 -7.44
CA ASP A 238 1.29 2.13 -6.04
C ASP A 238 2.25 1.28 -5.20
N PHE A 239 3.50 1.22 -5.65
CA PHE A 239 4.58 0.48 -5.02
C PHE A 239 5.23 1.20 -3.83
N GLU A 240 4.62 2.27 -3.29
CA GLU A 240 5.24 3.10 -2.23
C GLU A 240 5.46 2.35 -0.91
N ASP A 241 4.82 1.20 -0.76
CA ASP A 241 4.94 0.32 0.40
C ASP A 241 5.99 -0.77 0.25
N THR A 242 6.70 -0.78 -0.87
CA THR A 242 7.78 -1.75 -1.14
C THR A 242 8.73 -1.89 0.04
N VAL A 243 8.90 -3.13 0.48
CA VAL A 243 9.65 -3.48 1.69
C VAL A 243 10.16 -4.92 1.62
N TRP A 244 11.12 -5.29 2.48
CA TRP A 244 11.40 -6.69 2.74
C TRP A 244 10.27 -7.30 3.56
N GLY A 245 9.67 -8.39 3.09
CA GLY A 245 8.57 -9.07 3.75
C GLY A 245 8.39 -10.50 3.27
N TYR A 246 7.25 -11.07 3.59
CA TYR A 246 6.94 -12.48 3.34
C TYR A 246 5.73 -12.62 2.43
N ARG A 247 5.70 -13.67 1.62
CA ARG A 247 4.60 -13.98 0.69
C ARG A 247 3.24 -14.07 1.40
N ALA A 248 3.20 -14.74 2.54
CA ALA A 248 1.97 -14.91 3.30
C ALA A 248 1.38 -13.57 3.74
N HIS A 249 2.22 -12.59 4.13
CA HIS A 249 1.80 -11.24 4.45
C HIS A 249 1.22 -10.52 3.23
N ASP A 250 1.96 -10.50 2.11
CA ASP A 250 1.55 -9.78 0.89
C ASP A 250 0.23 -10.32 0.33
N ILE A 251 0.05 -11.64 0.33
CA ILE A 251 -1.20 -12.31 -0.04
C ILE A 251 -2.33 -11.97 0.96
N ALA A 252 -2.04 -11.94 2.25
CA ALA A 252 -3.04 -11.65 3.28
C ALA A 252 -3.64 -10.25 3.12
N MET A 253 -2.82 -9.24 2.77
CA MET A 253 -3.29 -7.88 2.51
C MET A 253 -4.32 -7.89 1.38
N ALA A 254 -3.95 -8.43 0.21
CA ALA A 254 -4.82 -8.48 -0.96
C ALA A 254 -6.10 -9.29 -0.74
N THR A 255 -6.01 -10.40 -0.01
CA THR A 255 -7.15 -11.29 0.21
C THR A 255 -8.10 -10.81 1.30
N LEU A 256 -7.63 -10.02 2.27
CA LEU A 256 -8.50 -9.33 3.22
C LEU A 256 -9.34 -8.27 2.50
N ASP A 257 -8.72 -7.40 1.70
CA ASP A 257 -9.44 -6.40 0.93
C ASP A 257 -10.43 -7.03 -0.07
N LEU A 258 -10.07 -8.20 -0.64
CA LEU A 258 -10.99 -8.97 -1.48
C LEU A 258 -12.21 -9.45 -0.67
N LEU A 259 -11.99 -10.03 0.52
CA LEU A 259 -13.07 -10.50 1.41
C LEU A 259 -14.01 -9.34 1.80
N GLU A 260 -13.44 -8.19 2.20
CA GLU A 260 -14.21 -6.99 2.54
C GLU A 260 -15.04 -6.46 1.36
N THR A 261 -14.54 -6.61 0.12
CA THR A 261 -15.21 -6.10 -1.08
C THR A 261 -16.33 -7.02 -1.58
N VAL A 262 -16.11 -8.34 -1.58
CA VAL A 262 -17.05 -9.28 -2.22
C VAL A 262 -17.91 -10.05 -1.23
N GLY A 263 -17.58 -10.02 0.06
CA GLY A 263 -18.26 -10.75 1.13
C GLY A 263 -18.06 -12.27 1.08
N GLU A 264 -18.51 -12.93 2.13
CA GLU A 264 -18.33 -14.38 2.36
C GLU A 264 -18.87 -15.25 1.22
N GLY A 265 -19.94 -14.83 0.56
CA GLY A 265 -20.60 -15.66 -0.46
C GLY A 265 -19.77 -15.84 -1.74
N ARG A 266 -19.00 -14.84 -2.15
CA ARG A 266 -18.17 -14.87 -3.36
C ARG A 266 -16.69 -15.16 -3.09
N TYR A 267 -16.22 -14.82 -1.90
CA TYR A 267 -14.81 -14.89 -1.54
C TYR A 267 -14.18 -16.27 -1.75
N PRO A 268 -14.78 -17.42 -1.32
CA PRO A 268 -14.12 -18.72 -1.46
C PRO A 268 -13.79 -19.10 -2.90
N ALA A 269 -14.69 -18.83 -3.85
CA ALA A 269 -14.46 -19.12 -5.26
C ALA A 269 -13.34 -18.25 -5.84
N LEU A 270 -13.34 -16.96 -5.51
CA LEU A 270 -12.36 -16.00 -5.97
C LEU A 270 -10.96 -16.25 -5.36
N LEU A 271 -10.91 -16.59 -4.06
CA LEU A 271 -9.66 -16.99 -3.40
C LEU A 271 -9.08 -18.27 -4.02
N THR A 272 -9.92 -19.27 -4.28
CA THR A 272 -9.49 -20.50 -4.96
C THR A 272 -8.94 -20.23 -6.35
N ALA A 273 -9.56 -19.32 -7.09
CA ALA A 273 -9.05 -18.91 -8.41
C ALA A 273 -7.72 -18.15 -8.31
N PHE A 274 -7.58 -17.26 -7.34
CA PHE A 274 -6.32 -16.57 -7.05
C PHE A 274 -5.22 -17.58 -6.70
N GLN A 275 -5.47 -18.49 -5.75
CA GLN A 275 -4.53 -19.52 -5.34
C GLN A 275 -4.09 -20.39 -6.51
N ARG A 276 -5.04 -20.89 -7.33
CA ARG A 276 -4.72 -21.67 -8.53
C ARG A 276 -3.79 -20.90 -9.48
N GLY A 277 -4.09 -19.63 -9.76
CA GLY A 277 -3.24 -18.81 -10.62
C GLY A 277 -1.85 -18.55 -10.04
N TYR A 278 -1.74 -18.44 -8.73
CA TYR A 278 -0.45 -18.33 -8.03
C TYR A 278 0.35 -19.64 -8.16
N GLU A 279 -0.30 -20.79 -7.91
CA GLU A 279 0.30 -22.13 -7.95
C GLU A 279 0.69 -22.60 -9.35
N ASP A 280 0.15 -21.99 -10.41
CA ASP A 280 0.62 -22.20 -11.80
C ASP A 280 2.13 -21.81 -11.96
N THR A 281 2.68 -21.00 -11.05
CA THR A 281 4.01 -20.40 -11.20
C THR A 281 4.90 -20.61 -9.96
N LEU A 282 4.35 -20.52 -8.75
CA LEU A 282 5.06 -20.62 -7.47
C LEU A 282 4.21 -21.33 -6.45
N SER A 283 4.78 -22.26 -5.67
CA SER A 283 4.04 -22.94 -4.60
C SER A 283 3.42 -21.97 -3.61
N TRP A 284 2.18 -22.23 -3.18
CA TRP A 284 1.53 -21.46 -2.13
C TRP A 284 2.40 -21.46 -0.86
N PRO A 285 2.45 -20.35 -0.09
CA PRO A 285 3.19 -20.32 1.16
C PRO A 285 2.63 -21.38 2.14
N GLU A 286 3.51 -22.05 2.88
CA GLU A 286 3.11 -23.02 3.91
C GLU A 286 2.40 -22.37 5.09
N ALA A 287 2.77 -21.11 5.38
CA ALA A 287 2.15 -20.32 6.43
C ALA A 287 0.71 -19.96 6.05
N ARG A 288 -0.19 -20.09 7.03
CA ARG A 288 -1.57 -19.61 6.89
C ARG A 288 -1.59 -18.08 6.73
N ILE A 289 -2.52 -17.57 5.92
CA ILE A 289 -2.64 -16.13 5.65
C ILE A 289 -3.47 -15.38 6.71
N GLU A 290 -4.38 -16.05 7.41
CA GLU A 290 -5.34 -15.44 8.32
C GLU A 290 -4.69 -14.67 9.49
N PRO A 291 -3.58 -15.14 10.12
CA PRO A 291 -2.90 -14.35 11.14
C PRO A 291 -2.43 -12.99 10.62
N PHE A 292 -1.99 -12.92 9.36
CA PHE A 292 -1.52 -11.66 8.74
C PHE A 292 -2.69 -10.77 8.33
N GLN A 293 -3.87 -11.34 8.00
CA GLN A 293 -5.12 -10.57 7.84
C GLN A 293 -5.52 -9.90 9.17
N ILE A 294 -5.44 -10.63 10.28
CA ILE A 294 -5.62 -10.04 11.62
C ILE A 294 -4.57 -8.95 11.90
N GLY A 295 -3.32 -9.15 11.49
CA GLY A 295 -2.26 -8.15 11.58
C GLY A 295 -2.62 -6.85 10.85
N ARG A 296 -3.21 -6.93 9.65
CA ARG A 296 -3.70 -5.76 8.90
C ARG A 296 -4.82 -5.05 9.65
N MET A 297 -5.79 -5.77 10.20
CA MET A 297 -6.87 -5.18 11.00
C MET A 297 -6.32 -4.44 12.24
N LEU A 298 -5.35 -5.01 12.94
CA LEU A 298 -4.67 -4.35 14.06
C LEU A 298 -3.94 -3.09 13.62
N TRP A 299 -3.26 -3.15 12.47
CA TRP A 299 -2.60 -1.98 11.89
C TRP A 299 -3.62 -0.88 11.55
N MET A 300 -4.77 -1.22 10.97
CA MET A 300 -5.86 -0.28 10.67
C MET A 300 -6.43 0.35 11.95
N ILE A 301 -6.63 -0.42 13.02
CA ILE A 301 -7.04 0.10 14.33
C ILE A 301 -6.00 1.11 14.85
N ASN A 302 -4.71 0.78 14.73
CA ASN A 302 -3.64 1.66 15.16
C ASN A 302 -3.57 2.96 14.34
N TRP A 303 -3.81 2.86 13.03
CA TRP A 303 -3.88 4.01 12.14
C TRP A 303 -5.05 4.93 12.50
N VAL A 304 -6.26 4.38 12.68
CA VAL A 304 -7.45 5.14 13.12
C VAL A 304 -7.23 5.77 14.50
N ALA A 305 -6.55 5.08 15.40
CA ALA A 305 -6.18 5.65 16.71
C ALA A 305 -5.29 6.90 16.59
N ASN A 306 -4.52 7.03 15.50
CA ASN A 306 -3.69 8.19 15.23
C ASN A 306 -4.44 9.32 14.52
N ASP A 307 -5.10 8.99 13.42
CA ASP A 307 -5.62 9.99 12.46
C ASP A 307 -7.08 10.36 12.71
N GLU A 308 -7.90 9.40 13.18
CA GLU A 308 -9.35 9.54 13.38
C GLU A 308 -9.79 8.93 14.72
N PRO A 309 -9.26 9.38 15.86
CA PRO A 309 -9.48 8.75 17.16
C PRO A 309 -10.96 8.67 17.59
N GLU A 310 -11.83 9.50 17.06
CA GLU A 310 -13.27 9.46 17.28
C GLU A 310 -13.93 8.20 16.70
N HIS A 311 -13.33 7.57 15.67
CA HIS A 311 -13.83 6.35 15.03
C HIS A 311 -13.25 5.06 15.66
N LEU A 312 -12.28 5.18 16.57
CA LEU A 312 -11.54 4.05 17.14
C LEU A 312 -12.45 3.00 17.79
N THR A 313 -13.38 3.43 18.64
CA THR A 313 -14.29 2.53 19.36
C THR A 313 -15.16 1.74 18.38
N ASN A 314 -15.75 2.41 17.40
CA ASN A 314 -16.58 1.77 16.39
C ASN A 314 -15.80 0.74 15.57
N MET A 315 -14.56 1.06 15.19
CA MET A 315 -13.71 0.12 14.44
C MET A 315 -13.36 -1.12 15.27
N ILE A 316 -13.03 -0.96 16.54
CA ILE A 316 -12.74 -2.10 17.41
C ILE A 316 -13.98 -2.97 17.61
N GLU A 317 -15.15 -2.38 17.87
CA GLU A 317 -16.41 -3.10 18.01
C GLU A 317 -16.75 -3.91 16.74
N ARG A 318 -16.46 -3.35 15.58
CA ARG A 318 -16.59 -4.04 14.29
C ARG A 318 -15.69 -5.28 14.20
N TYR A 319 -14.45 -5.22 14.68
CA TYR A 319 -13.50 -6.33 14.54
C TYR A 319 -13.54 -7.35 15.67
N ILE A 320 -14.14 -7.06 16.85
CA ILE A 320 -14.26 -8.05 17.94
C ILE A 320 -14.92 -9.37 17.50
N PRO A 321 -16.03 -9.39 16.74
CA PRO A 321 -16.60 -10.63 16.22
C PRO A 321 -15.63 -11.43 15.35
N VAL A 322 -14.85 -10.72 14.50
CA VAL A 322 -13.81 -11.33 13.65
C VAL A 322 -12.70 -11.95 14.50
N PHE A 323 -12.19 -11.21 15.49
CA PHE A 323 -11.19 -11.69 16.43
C PHE A 323 -11.68 -12.91 17.22
N THR A 324 -12.93 -12.90 17.65
CA THR A 324 -13.56 -14.02 18.35
C THR A 324 -13.67 -15.25 17.46
N SER A 325 -14.08 -15.10 16.20
CA SER A 325 -14.11 -16.19 15.23
C SER A 325 -12.72 -16.75 14.95
N PHE A 326 -11.76 -15.87 14.64
CA PHE A 326 -10.38 -16.26 14.40
C PHE A 326 -9.74 -16.96 15.61
N ASP A 327 -9.96 -16.47 16.83
CA ASP A 327 -9.43 -17.09 18.05
C ASP A 327 -9.92 -18.53 18.24
N ARG A 328 -11.18 -18.79 17.91
CA ARG A 328 -11.84 -20.10 18.07
C ARG A 328 -11.54 -21.07 16.93
N THR A 329 -11.52 -20.58 15.68
CA THR A 329 -11.50 -21.42 14.47
C THR A 329 -10.22 -21.28 13.66
N GLY A 330 -9.46 -20.20 13.88
CA GLY A 330 -8.34 -19.80 13.05
C GLY A 330 -8.75 -19.22 11.68
N VAL A 331 -10.04 -18.94 11.46
CA VAL A 331 -10.56 -18.40 10.19
C VAL A 331 -11.07 -16.99 10.39
N VAL A 332 -10.74 -16.10 9.45
CA VAL A 332 -11.27 -14.74 9.39
C VAL A 332 -12.63 -14.78 8.71
N ILE A 333 -13.67 -14.37 9.44
CA ILE A 333 -15.06 -14.27 8.98
C ILE A 333 -15.55 -12.86 9.29
N LEU A 334 -16.00 -12.14 8.26
CA LEU A 334 -16.54 -10.78 8.44
C LEU A 334 -18.05 -10.84 8.79
N PRO A 335 -18.56 -9.91 9.61
CA PRO A 335 -19.99 -9.76 9.84
C PRO A 335 -20.75 -9.44 8.54
N GLU A 336 -21.96 -9.97 8.38
CA GLU A 336 -22.77 -9.78 7.15
C GLU A 336 -23.07 -8.31 6.80
N SER A 337 -23.01 -7.40 7.78
CA SER A 337 -23.25 -5.95 7.58
C SER A 337 -22.07 -5.19 6.98
N ASP A 338 -20.93 -5.83 6.80
CA ASP A 338 -19.66 -5.19 6.43
C ASP A 338 -19.31 -5.32 4.94
N GLN A 339 -20.26 -5.68 4.10
CA GLN A 339 -20.08 -5.55 2.65
C GLN A 339 -20.04 -4.05 2.32
N ARG A 340 -18.90 -3.55 1.84
CA ARG A 340 -18.82 -2.19 1.30
C ARG A 340 -19.87 -2.10 0.19
N GLU A 341 -20.92 -1.30 0.40
CA GLU A 341 -21.84 -0.97 -0.69
C GLU A 341 -20.98 -0.45 -1.83
N GLY A 342 -21.02 -1.16 -2.97
CA GLY A 342 -20.14 -0.89 -4.10
C GLY A 342 -20.26 0.56 -4.54
N VAL A 343 -19.14 1.29 -4.47
CA VAL A 343 -18.97 2.63 -5.03
C VAL A 343 -18.75 2.53 -6.52
#